data_ffee1c4c4ceb8f871fb6253099bc651b
#
_entry.id   ffee1c4c4ceb8f871fb6253099bc651b
#
_cell.length_a   1.000
_cell.length_b   1.000
_cell.length_c   1.000
_cell.angle_alpha   90.00
_cell.angle_beta   90.00
_cell.angle_gamma   90.00
#
_symmetry.space_group_name_H-M   'P 1'
#
loop_
_entity.id
_entity.type
_entity.pdbx_description
1 polymer ?
#
loop_
_entity_poly.entity_id
_entity_poly.type
_entity_poly.pdbx_seq_one_letter_code
_entity_poly.pdbx_strand_id
1 'polypeptide(L)'
;MEERIFPCTLLCLLLSGVGAVTVTIPQGQYEYARGDNITLPCSFRTTATITSRTQVVITWSSLTQRTPIDETVIATYYHGPTPVTDIDTDYEGRVSVDVDVTQGKANMKLFSISLADNKNFECRVQIPGDRSGKQTAITNLVVLVAPSTPVCKIQGTAQYGQNITLTCASAKGSPTPTYSWKHYCEHNQPVPQDPQTTDKDGILSLYNISKDTSGFYICTSQNKLNAATCNLTISLMPPSMNDITTGGIIGRFLAYLVFLIIIIIIIFFFFCQNK
;
A
#
# COMPACT_ATOMS: atom_id res chain seq x y z
N MET A 1 -35.90 52.90 -58.28
CA MET A 1 -35.03 52.33 -57.25
C MET A 1 -35.64 50.98 -56.86
N GLU A 2 -35.18 49.94 -57.54
CA GLU A 2 -35.62 48.53 -57.23
C GLU A 2 -34.70 47.98 -56.20
N GLU A 3 -35.26 47.71 -55.01
CA GLU A 3 -34.57 46.93 -53.97
C GLU A 3 -34.63 45.46 -54.35
N ARG A 4 -33.48 44.89 -54.70
CA ARG A 4 -33.33 43.46 -54.90
C ARG A 4 -33.19 42.74 -53.51
N ILE A 5 -34.27 42.13 -53.10
CA ILE A 5 -34.28 41.22 -51.94
C ILE A 5 -33.57 39.95 -52.37
N PHE A 6 -32.35 39.73 -51.86
CA PHE A 6 -31.68 38.43 -51.94
C PHE A 6 -32.36 37.44 -51.01
N PRO A 7 -32.85 36.30 -51.51
CA PRO A 7 -33.29 35.24 -50.60
C PRO A 7 -32.09 34.66 -49.91
N CYS A 8 -32.04 34.83 -48.60
CA CYS A 8 -31.12 34.16 -47.72
C CYS A 8 -31.47 32.68 -47.73
N THR A 9 -30.84 31.90 -48.59
CA THR A 9 -30.91 30.45 -48.58
C THR A 9 -30.25 29.97 -47.27
N LEU A 10 -31.11 29.66 -46.30
CA LEU A 10 -30.77 29.00 -45.07
C LEU A 10 -30.19 27.63 -45.43
N LEU A 11 -28.86 27.56 -45.55
CA LEU A 11 -28.10 26.32 -45.69
C LEU A 11 -28.22 25.58 -44.36
N CYS A 12 -29.29 24.78 -44.22
CA CYS A 12 -29.40 23.77 -43.19
C CYS A 12 -28.24 22.76 -43.40
N LEU A 13 -27.11 23.02 -42.76
CA LEU A 13 -26.11 22.01 -42.54
C LEU A 13 -26.77 20.91 -41.72
N LEU A 14 -27.31 19.91 -42.40
CA LEU A 14 -27.57 18.61 -41.82
C LEU A 14 -26.23 18.09 -41.32
N LEU A 15 -25.91 18.39 -40.08
CA LEU A 15 -24.92 17.65 -39.32
C LEU A 15 -25.44 16.21 -39.26
N SER A 16 -25.21 15.46 -40.35
CA SER A 16 -25.24 14.03 -40.30
C SER A 16 -24.24 13.63 -39.21
N GLY A 17 -24.74 13.39 -38.01
CA GLY A 17 -23.94 12.86 -36.92
C GLY A 17 -23.32 11.59 -37.46
N VAL A 18 -22.01 11.65 -37.76
CA VAL A 18 -21.24 10.43 -38.09
C VAL A 18 -21.37 9.57 -36.87
N GLY A 19 -22.23 8.55 -36.99
CA GLY A 19 -22.42 7.60 -35.94
C GLY A 19 -21.10 6.93 -35.62
N ALA A 20 -20.73 6.97 -34.38
CA ALA A 20 -19.44 6.48 -33.92
C ALA A 20 -19.66 5.59 -32.73
N VAL A 21 -18.99 4.41 -32.74
CA VAL A 21 -19.00 3.53 -31.56
C VAL A 21 -18.44 4.28 -30.36
N THR A 22 -19.14 4.21 -29.22
CA THR A 22 -18.68 4.80 -27.96
C THR A 22 -18.71 3.76 -26.87
N VAL A 23 -17.53 3.42 -26.36
CA VAL A 23 -17.35 2.46 -25.26
C VAL A 23 -17.22 3.22 -23.94
N THR A 24 -17.90 2.75 -22.92
CA THR A 24 -17.91 3.35 -21.58
C THR A 24 -17.80 2.28 -20.49
N ILE A 25 -17.00 2.62 -19.45
CA ILE A 25 -16.97 1.92 -18.18
C ILE A 25 -17.40 2.93 -17.11
N PRO A 26 -18.40 2.63 -16.25
CA PRO A 26 -18.98 3.61 -15.34
C PRO A 26 -18.02 4.23 -14.35
N GLN A 27 -17.02 3.46 -13.88
CA GLN A 27 -16.06 3.92 -12.88
C GLN A 27 -14.62 3.76 -13.40
N GLY A 28 -13.78 4.77 -13.15
CA GLY A 28 -12.35 4.73 -13.48
C GLY A 28 -11.55 3.79 -12.58
N GLN A 29 -12.11 3.40 -11.43
CA GLN A 29 -11.49 2.50 -10.48
C GLN A 29 -12.54 1.67 -9.74
N TYR A 30 -12.26 0.38 -9.57
CA TYR A 30 -13.02 -0.57 -8.74
C TYR A 30 -12.12 -1.11 -7.65
N GLU A 31 -12.67 -1.26 -6.43
CA GLU A 31 -11.96 -1.80 -5.28
C GLU A 31 -12.73 -3.00 -4.72
N TYR A 32 -12.08 -4.16 -4.65
CA TYR A 32 -12.68 -5.40 -4.14
C TYR A 32 -11.69 -6.16 -3.27
N ALA A 33 -12.19 -6.97 -2.34
CA ALA A 33 -11.36 -7.78 -1.50
C ALA A 33 -10.76 -8.97 -2.27
N ARG A 34 -9.57 -9.38 -1.90
CA ARG A 34 -8.92 -10.58 -2.45
C ARG A 34 -9.82 -11.81 -2.24
N GLY A 35 -10.00 -12.58 -3.30
CA GLY A 35 -10.84 -13.78 -3.32
C GLY A 35 -12.27 -13.55 -3.80
N ASP A 36 -12.68 -12.29 -3.97
CA ASP A 36 -14.02 -11.96 -4.48
C ASP A 36 -14.20 -12.41 -5.93
N ASN A 37 -15.46 -12.66 -6.29
CA ASN A 37 -15.91 -12.81 -7.67
C ASN A 37 -16.54 -11.47 -8.08
N ILE A 38 -15.99 -10.85 -9.13
CA ILE A 38 -16.36 -9.50 -9.51
C ILE A 38 -16.85 -9.41 -10.95
N THR A 39 -17.51 -8.31 -11.27
CA THR A 39 -17.88 -7.96 -12.64
C THR A 39 -17.35 -6.57 -12.95
N LEU A 40 -16.55 -6.45 -14.00
CA LEU A 40 -16.15 -5.19 -14.61
C LEU A 40 -17.17 -4.86 -15.71
N PRO A 41 -18.03 -3.86 -15.50
CA PRO A 41 -19.04 -3.50 -16.47
C PRO A 41 -18.41 -2.76 -17.64
N CYS A 42 -18.81 -3.11 -18.85
CA CYS A 42 -18.51 -2.37 -20.07
C CYS A 42 -19.79 -2.25 -20.89
N SER A 43 -20.07 -1.06 -21.37
CA SER A 43 -21.19 -0.82 -22.26
C SER A 43 -20.72 -0.04 -23.49
N PHE A 44 -21.41 -0.23 -24.60
CA PHE A 44 -21.14 0.49 -25.83
C PHE A 44 -22.42 0.92 -26.53
N ARG A 45 -22.33 1.97 -27.30
CA ARG A 45 -23.37 2.44 -28.19
C ARG A 45 -22.79 2.54 -29.59
N THR A 46 -23.60 2.20 -30.59
CA THR A 46 -23.25 2.29 -32.00
C THR A 46 -24.49 2.76 -32.77
N THR A 47 -24.28 3.42 -33.88
CA THR A 47 -25.36 3.73 -34.82
C THR A 47 -25.45 2.73 -35.96
N ALA A 48 -24.48 1.81 -36.05
CA ALA A 48 -24.54 0.71 -37.00
C ALA A 48 -25.69 -0.25 -36.65
N THR A 49 -26.45 -0.68 -37.65
CA THR A 49 -27.48 -1.70 -37.46
C THR A 49 -26.79 -3.06 -37.22
N ILE A 50 -26.92 -3.57 -36.02
CA ILE A 50 -26.38 -4.87 -35.66
C ILE A 50 -27.37 -5.97 -36.03
N THR A 51 -26.92 -6.91 -36.83
CA THR A 51 -27.66 -8.11 -37.24
C THR A 51 -26.86 -9.36 -36.87
N SER A 52 -27.42 -10.53 -36.92
CA SER A 52 -26.70 -11.80 -36.70
C SER A 52 -25.51 -12.01 -37.64
N ARG A 53 -25.43 -11.26 -38.76
CA ARG A 53 -24.31 -11.31 -39.73
C ARG A 53 -23.29 -10.19 -39.52
N THR A 54 -23.60 -9.21 -38.65
CA THR A 54 -22.68 -8.11 -38.38
C THR A 54 -21.52 -8.64 -37.53
N GLN A 55 -20.30 -8.45 -37.99
CA GLN A 55 -19.14 -8.81 -37.18
C GLN A 55 -18.94 -7.73 -36.09
N VAL A 56 -18.97 -8.12 -34.83
CA VAL A 56 -18.56 -7.28 -33.71
C VAL A 56 -17.47 -8.04 -32.95
N VAL A 57 -16.36 -7.39 -32.72
CA VAL A 57 -15.26 -7.97 -31.93
C VAL A 57 -15.14 -7.18 -30.63
N ILE A 58 -15.23 -7.88 -29.50
CA ILE A 58 -15.09 -7.29 -28.16
C ILE A 58 -13.88 -7.94 -27.50
N THR A 59 -12.91 -7.10 -27.12
CA THR A 59 -11.67 -7.59 -26.50
C THR A 59 -11.53 -6.98 -25.11
N TRP A 60 -11.26 -7.82 -24.15
CA TRP A 60 -10.80 -7.43 -22.83
C TRP A 60 -9.30 -7.71 -22.70
N SER A 61 -8.55 -6.69 -22.29
CA SER A 61 -7.09 -6.75 -22.11
C SER A 61 -6.70 -6.24 -20.74
N SER A 62 -5.60 -6.74 -20.20
CA SER A 62 -4.91 -6.12 -19.07
C SER A 62 -3.74 -5.28 -19.57
N LEU A 63 -3.54 -4.11 -18.95
CA LEU A 63 -2.48 -3.19 -19.27
C LEU A 63 -1.53 -3.10 -18.08
N THR A 64 -0.23 -3.31 -18.31
CA THR A 64 0.77 -3.04 -17.28
C THR A 64 1.13 -1.55 -17.28
N GLN A 65 1.42 -1.01 -16.08
CA GLN A 65 1.85 0.39 -15.95
C GLN A 65 3.32 0.63 -16.31
N ARG A 66 3.99 -0.38 -16.91
CA ARG A 66 5.39 -0.27 -17.32
C ARG A 66 5.50 0.42 -18.68
N THR A 67 6.55 1.17 -18.91
CA THR A 67 6.90 1.72 -20.21
C THR A 67 7.94 0.82 -20.90
N PRO A 68 7.64 0.27 -22.10
CA PRO A 68 6.41 0.41 -22.86
C PRO A 68 5.20 -0.27 -22.19
N ILE A 69 3.99 0.23 -22.47
CA ILE A 69 2.76 -0.40 -21.99
C ILE A 69 2.65 -1.77 -22.62
N ASP A 70 2.63 -2.81 -21.77
CA ASP A 70 2.45 -4.18 -22.21
C ASP A 70 0.95 -4.51 -22.10
N GLU A 71 0.35 -4.84 -23.23
CA GLU A 71 -1.05 -5.24 -23.36
C GLU A 71 -1.12 -6.78 -23.45
N THR A 72 -1.82 -7.40 -22.52
CA THR A 72 -2.12 -8.83 -22.57
C THR A 72 -3.61 -9.01 -22.82
N VAL A 73 -3.98 -9.64 -23.93
CA VAL A 73 -5.36 -10.00 -24.22
C VAL A 73 -5.81 -11.07 -23.23
N ILE A 74 -6.98 -10.89 -22.62
CA ILE A 74 -7.57 -11.80 -21.63
C ILE A 74 -8.67 -12.64 -22.29
N ALA A 75 -9.55 -11.98 -23.02
CA ALA A 75 -10.67 -12.63 -23.71
C ALA A 75 -11.08 -11.83 -24.93
N THR A 76 -11.45 -12.55 -25.99
CA THR A 76 -12.02 -11.96 -27.21
C THR A 76 -13.35 -12.64 -27.51
N TYR A 77 -14.41 -11.85 -27.65
CA TYR A 77 -15.72 -12.31 -28.09
C TYR A 77 -15.95 -11.91 -29.54
N TYR A 78 -16.33 -12.86 -30.35
CA TYR A 78 -16.67 -12.67 -31.76
C TYR A 78 -18.16 -12.86 -31.93
N HIS A 79 -18.87 -11.77 -32.31
CA HIS A 79 -20.28 -11.84 -32.69
C HIS A 79 -20.42 -12.23 -34.16
N GLY A 80 -21.36 -13.12 -34.41
CA GLY A 80 -21.67 -13.60 -35.76
C GLY A 80 -22.80 -14.64 -35.72
N PRO A 81 -23.03 -15.38 -36.80
CA PRO A 81 -24.05 -16.45 -36.84
C PRO A 81 -23.86 -17.52 -35.76
N THR A 82 -22.62 -17.81 -35.42
CA THR A 82 -22.19 -18.66 -34.28
C THR A 82 -21.23 -17.84 -33.42
N PRO A 83 -21.71 -17.25 -32.32
CA PRO A 83 -20.83 -16.46 -31.43
C PRO A 83 -19.78 -17.39 -30.80
N VAL A 84 -18.55 -16.87 -30.71
CA VAL A 84 -17.41 -17.59 -30.10
C VAL A 84 -16.75 -16.66 -29.09
N THR A 85 -16.33 -17.23 -27.97
CA THR A 85 -15.48 -16.55 -27.00
C THR A 85 -14.16 -17.30 -26.90
N ASP A 86 -13.07 -16.59 -27.10
CA ASP A 86 -11.71 -17.08 -26.93
C ASP A 86 -11.15 -16.47 -25.64
N ILE A 87 -10.65 -17.29 -24.73
CA ILE A 87 -10.09 -16.88 -23.44
C ILE A 87 -8.65 -17.35 -23.40
N ASP A 88 -7.75 -16.44 -23.02
CA ASP A 88 -6.34 -16.74 -22.83
C ASP A 88 -6.14 -17.85 -21.78
N THR A 89 -5.18 -18.74 -22.03
CA THR A 89 -4.92 -19.92 -21.19
C THR A 89 -4.61 -19.58 -19.74
N ASP A 90 -3.97 -18.42 -19.46
CA ASP A 90 -3.68 -17.96 -18.11
C ASP A 90 -4.94 -17.53 -17.32
N TYR A 91 -6.05 -17.31 -18.03
CA TYR A 91 -7.33 -16.87 -17.48
C TYR A 91 -8.44 -17.92 -17.60
N GLU A 92 -8.15 -19.10 -18.15
CA GLU A 92 -9.13 -20.20 -18.23
C GLU A 92 -9.68 -20.57 -16.85
N GLY A 93 -10.99 -20.74 -16.76
CA GLY A 93 -11.70 -21.01 -15.50
C GLY A 93 -11.79 -19.83 -14.52
N ARG A 94 -11.07 -18.72 -14.78
CA ARG A 94 -11.08 -17.51 -13.95
C ARG A 94 -11.84 -16.35 -14.57
N VAL A 95 -12.13 -16.40 -15.86
CA VAL A 95 -12.80 -15.32 -16.60
C VAL A 95 -14.01 -15.85 -17.34
N SER A 96 -15.05 -15.06 -17.40
CA SER A 96 -16.16 -15.23 -18.34
C SER A 96 -16.60 -13.86 -18.86
N VAL A 97 -17.08 -13.82 -20.11
CA VAL A 97 -17.57 -12.61 -20.74
C VAL A 97 -19.07 -12.73 -20.93
N ASP A 98 -19.81 -11.71 -20.47
CA ASP A 98 -21.26 -11.64 -20.55
C ASP A 98 -21.63 -10.52 -21.54
N VAL A 99 -21.93 -10.93 -22.78
CA VAL A 99 -22.13 -10.03 -23.92
C VAL A 99 -23.58 -10.08 -24.40
N ASP A 100 -24.16 -8.90 -24.56
CA ASP A 100 -25.41 -8.67 -25.30
C ASP A 100 -25.16 -7.50 -26.26
N VAL A 101 -24.93 -7.84 -27.53
CA VAL A 101 -24.61 -6.82 -28.56
C VAL A 101 -25.81 -5.93 -28.85
N THR A 102 -27.03 -6.41 -28.67
CA THR A 102 -28.26 -5.65 -28.94
C THR A 102 -28.51 -4.60 -27.87
N GLN A 103 -28.12 -4.88 -26.63
CA GLN A 103 -28.19 -3.95 -25.51
C GLN A 103 -26.89 -3.15 -25.34
N GLY A 104 -25.87 -3.43 -26.14
CA GLY A 104 -24.57 -2.79 -26.01
C GLY A 104 -23.82 -3.13 -24.72
N LYS A 105 -23.97 -4.39 -24.25
CA LYS A 105 -23.37 -4.91 -23.03
C LYS A 105 -22.17 -5.78 -23.34
N ALA A 106 -21.07 -5.62 -22.62
CA ALA A 106 -19.83 -6.37 -22.80
C ALA A 106 -19.07 -6.56 -21.47
N ASN A 107 -19.75 -7.09 -20.45
CA ASN A 107 -19.19 -7.23 -19.11
C ASN A 107 -18.20 -8.38 -19.03
N MET A 108 -17.11 -8.20 -18.28
CA MET A 108 -16.17 -9.27 -17.92
C MET A 108 -16.36 -9.64 -16.44
N LYS A 109 -16.47 -10.94 -16.17
CA LYS A 109 -16.48 -11.49 -14.81
C LYS A 109 -15.12 -12.09 -14.51
N LEU A 110 -14.53 -11.71 -13.38
CA LEU A 110 -13.32 -12.33 -12.83
C LEU A 110 -13.68 -13.08 -11.56
N PHE A 111 -13.20 -14.30 -11.44
CA PHE A 111 -13.43 -15.16 -10.28
C PHE A 111 -12.17 -15.24 -9.41
N SER A 112 -12.36 -15.23 -8.10
CA SER A 112 -11.30 -15.41 -7.10
C SER A 112 -10.11 -14.48 -7.34
N ILE A 113 -10.36 -13.17 -7.38
CA ILE A 113 -9.33 -12.16 -7.69
C ILE A 113 -8.16 -12.22 -6.71
N SER A 114 -6.98 -11.96 -7.22
CA SER A 114 -5.70 -11.99 -6.49
C SER A 114 -4.97 -10.66 -6.64
N LEU A 115 -3.86 -10.48 -5.91
CA LEU A 115 -3.00 -9.29 -6.08
C LEU A 115 -2.40 -9.18 -7.49
N ALA A 116 -2.30 -10.28 -8.23
CA ALA A 116 -1.85 -10.26 -9.63
C ALA A 116 -2.85 -9.57 -10.56
N ASP A 117 -4.12 -9.47 -10.12
CA ASP A 117 -5.20 -8.79 -10.87
C ASP A 117 -5.27 -7.28 -10.57
N ASN A 118 -4.38 -6.76 -9.73
CA ASN A 118 -4.23 -5.33 -9.42
C ASN A 118 -3.59 -4.60 -10.62
N LYS A 119 -4.40 -4.32 -11.64
CA LYS A 119 -3.99 -3.82 -12.96
C LYS A 119 -5.04 -2.88 -13.56
N ASN A 120 -4.67 -2.25 -14.68
CA ASN A 120 -5.64 -1.60 -15.55
C ASN A 120 -6.23 -2.64 -16.51
N PHE A 121 -7.54 -2.52 -16.74
CA PHE A 121 -8.29 -3.36 -17.70
C PHE A 121 -8.89 -2.45 -18.77
N GLU A 122 -8.75 -2.86 -20.02
CA GLU A 122 -9.32 -2.19 -21.17
C GLU A 122 -10.44 -3.04 -21.78
N CYS A 123 -11.57 -2.41 -22.05
CA CYS A 123 -12.64 -2.96 -22.88
C CYS A 123 -12.57 -2.28 -24.24
N ARG A 124 -12.41 -3.04 -25.30
CA ARG A 124 -12.35 -2.57 -26.69
C ARG A 124 -13.47 -3.20 -27.50
N VAL A 125 -14.20 -2.36 -28.24
CA VAL A 125 -15.29 -2.80 -29.14
C VAL A 125 -15.00 -2.31 -30.55
N GLN A 126 -14.94 -3.25 -31.49
CA GLN A 126 -14.67 -3.00 -32.89
C GLN A 126 -15.84 -3.44 -33.76
N ILE A 127 -16.40 -2.52 -34.54
CA ILE A 127 -17.49 -2.77 -35.47
C ILE A 127 -17.02 -2.30 -36.85
N PRO A 128 -16.92 -3.19 -37.86
CA PRO A 128 -16.55 -2.81 -39.21
C PRO A 128 -17.47 -1.72 -39.76
N GLY A 129 -16.89 -0.65 -40.26
CA GLY A 129 -17.65 0.50 -40.76
C GLY A 129 -17.95 1.58 -39.72
N ASP A 130 -17.74 1.32 -38.43
CA ASP A 130 -17.95 2.28 -37.34
C ASP A 130 -16.64 2.50 -36.56
N ARG A 131 -15.68 3.19 -37.21
CA ARG A 131 -14.31 3.36 -36.69
C ARG A 131 -13.99 4.73 -36.10
N SER A 132 -14.90 5.67 -36.19
CA SER A 132 -14.61 7.10 -35.94
C SER A 132 -14.80 7.52 -34.47
N GLY A 133 -15.24 6.63 -33.57
CA GLY A 133 -15.56 6.93 -32.20
C GLY A 133 -14.54 6.47 -31.17
N LYS A 134 -14.93 6.53 -29.90
CA LYS A 134 -14.14 6.05 -28.78
C LYS A 134 -14.34 4.55 -28.61
N GLN A 135 -13.48 3.74 -29.24
CA GLN A 135 -13.59 2.28 -29.28
C GLN A 135 -13.12 1.59 -28.00
N THR A 136 -12.50 2.32 -27.06
CA THR A 136 -11.92 1.74 -25.86
C THR A 136 -12.33 2.50 -24.59
N ALA A 137 -12.42 1.80 -23.48
CA ALA A 137 -12.53 2.38 -22.15
C ALA A 137 -11.65 1.58 -21.17
N ILE A 138 -11.02 2.30 -20.25
CA ILE A 138 -10.07 1.73 -19.30
C ILE A 138 -10.59 1.94 -17.88
N THR A 139 -10.39 0.93 -17.02
CA THR A 139 -10.62 1.02 -15.59
C THR A 139 -9.46 0.39 -14.83
N ASN A 140 -9.25 0.85 -13.61
CA ASN A 140 -8.26 0.27 -12.70
C ASN A 140 -8.97 -0.67 -11.70
N LEU A 141 -8.45 -1.88 -11.51
CA LEU A 141 -8.86 -2.77 -10.44
C LEU A 141 -7.84 -2.71 -9.31
N VAL A 142 -8.29 -2.36 -8.11
CA VAL A 142 -7.50 -2.38 -6.88
C VAL A 142 -7.98 -3.54 -6.02
N VAL A 143 -7.10 -4.50 -5.81
CA VAL A 143 -7.37 -5.66 -4.96
C VAL A 143 -6.95 -5.35 -3.53
N LEU A 144 -7.93 -5.33 -2.63
CA LEU A 144 -7.75 -5.02 -1.22
C LEU A 144 -7.32 -6.26 -0.44
N VAL A 145 -6.30 -6.10 0.40
CA VAL A 145 -5.86 -7.11 1.37
C VAL A 145 -5.71 -6.44 2.72
N ALA A 146 -6.35 -6.98 3.75
CA ALA A 146 -6.22 -6.48 5.11
C ALA A 146 -4.74 -6.53 5.56
N PRO A 147 -4.28 -5.56 6.38
CA PRO A 147 -2.97 -5.65 7.00
C PRO A 147 -2.85 -6.93 7.81
N SER A 148 -1.73 -7.62 7.70
CA SER A 148 -1.39 -8.66 8.68
C SER A 148 -1.08 -8.01 10.03
N THR A 149 -1.20 -8.76 11.12
CA THR A 149 -0.72 -8.31 12.44
C THR A 149 0.69 -7.76 12.29
N PRO A 150 0.93 -6.49 12.62
CA PRO A 150 2.25 -5.90 12.50
C PRO A 150 3.21 -6.48 13.52
N VAL A 151 4.50 -6.45 13.19
CA VAL A 151 5.58 -6.81 14.11
C VAL A 151 6.15 -5.51 14.68
N CYS A 152 6.07 -5.38 16.01
CA CYS A 152 6.67 -4.29 16.74
C CYS A 152 8.07 -4.68 17.26
N LYS A 153 9.05 -3.78 17.16
CA LYS A 153 10.41 -3.98 17.70
C LYS A 153 10.95 -2.69 18.31
N ILE A 154 11.79 -2.83 19.34
CA ILE A 154 12.58 -1.73 19.90
C ILE A 154 13.98 -1.83 19.30
N GLN A 155 14.51 -0.71 18.83
CA GLN A 155 15.89 -0.55 18.37
C GLN A 155 16.61 0.45 19.29
N GLY A 156 17.78 0.07 19.77
CA GLY A 156 18.52 0.81 20.77
C GLY A 156 18.35 0.24 22.18
N THR A 157 19.01 0.85 23.15
CA THR A 157 18.98 0.43 24.56
C THR A 157 18.07 1.36 25.34
N ALA A 158 17.04 0.81 26.00
CA ALA A 158 16.10 1.57 26.79
C ALA A 158 16.70 2.00 28.16
N GLN A 159 17.63 2.95 28.11
CA GLN A 159 18.28 3.57 29.29
C GLN A 159 17.99 5.06 29.33
N TYR A 160 17.95 5.62 30.55
CA TYR A 160 17.74 7.07 30.73
C TYR A 160 18.70 7.91 29.87
N GLY A 161 18.16 8.91 29.18
CA GLY A 161 18.93 9.85 28.36
C GLY A 161 19.32 9.33 26.97
N GLN A 162 19.04 8.06 26.65
CA GLN A 162 19.31 7.49 25.33
C GLN A 162 18.20 7.82 24.33
N ASN A 163 18.52 7.64 23.04
CA ASN A 163 17.56 7.69 21.97
C ASN A 163 17.24 6.26 21.53
N ILE A 164 15.96 5.97 21.36
CA ILE A 164 15.50 4.66 20.88
C ILE A 164 14.50 4.84 19.74
N THR A 165 14.35 3.81 18.95
CA THR A 165 13.40 3.78 17.86
C THR A 165 12.49 2.56 18.00
N LEU A 166 11.18 2.79 17.88
CA LEU A 166 10.20 1.72 17.79
C LEU A 166 9.83 1.54 16.33
N THR A 167 9.78 0.31 15.88
CA THR A 167 9.40 -0.02 14.50
C THR A 167 8.16 -0.88 14.48
N CYS A 168 7.28 -0.64 13.51
CA CYS A 168 6.03 -1.34 13.30
C CYS A 168 5.88 -1.63 11.81
N ALA A 169 5.77 -2.91 11.44
CA ALA A 169 5.65 -3.30 10.05
C ALA A 169 4.72 -4.49 9.87
N SER A 170 3.76 -4.38 8.96
CA SER A 170 2.91 -5.47 8.49
C SER A 170 3.53 -6.13 7.27
N ALA A 171 3.56 -7.48 7.26
CA ALA A 171 4.08 -8.23 6.13
C ALA A 171 3.12 -8.26 4.93
N LYS A 172 1.84 -7.95 5.15
CA LYS A 172 0.78 -7.94 4.12
C LYS A 172 -0.10 -6.73 4.31
N GLY A 173 -0.73 -6.30 3.22
CA GLY A 173 -1.70 -5.22 3.15
C GLY A 173 -1.68 -4.58 1.76
N SER A 174 -2.86 -4.39 1.17
CA SER A 174 -3.03 -3.71 -0.11
C SER A 174 -4.32 -2.87 -0.06
N PRO A 175 -4.30 -1.58 -0.38
CA PRO A 175 -3.12 -0.72 -0.49
C PRO A 175 -2.20 -0.78 0.72
N THR A 176 -0.96 -0.29 0.56
CA THR A 176 0.03 -0.25 1.64
C THR A 176 -0.58 0.36 2.90
N PRO A 177 -0.48 -0.31 4.05
CA PRO A 177 -1.05 0.21 5.29
C PRO A 177 -0.37 1.51 5.74
N THR A 178 -1.14 2.35 6.39
CA THR A 178 -0.64 3.46 7.19
C THR A 178 -0.45 3.00 8.62
N TYR A 179 0.50 3.64 9.32
CA TYR A 179 0.83 3.29 10.69
C TYR A 179 0.60 4.48 11.61
N SER A 180 0.23 4.19 12.85
CA SER A 180 0.12 5.20 13.91
C SER A 180 0.45 4.59 15.25
N TRP A 181 1.14 5.36 16.10
CA TRP A 181 1.52 4.95 17.44
C TRP A 181 0.70 5.68 18.50
N LYS A 182 0.36 4.94 19.58
CA LYS A 182 -0.22 5.52 20.79
C LYS A 182 0.58 5.07 22.00
N HIS A 183 0.82 5.99 22.93
CA HIS A 183 1.51 5.73 24.19
C HIS A 183 0.53 5.76 25.36
N TYR A 184 0.66 4.81 26.26
CA TYR A 184 -0.10 4.71 27.51
C TYR A 184 0.87 4.49 28.67
N CYS A 185 0.66 5.19 29.79
CA CYS A 185 1.41 4.94 31.00
C CYS A 185 1.02 3.60 31.64
N GLU A 186 1.74 3.21 32.71
CA GLU A 186 1.50 1.95 33.44
C GLU A 186 0.05 1.80 33.97
N HIS A 187 -0.66 2.92 34.15
CA HIS A 187 -2.06 2.94 34.59
C HIS A 187 -3.07 2.99 33.45
N ASN A 188 -2.67 2.64 32.24
CA ASN A 188 -3.52 2.67 31.03
C ASN A 188 -4.11 4.05 30.71
N GLN A 189 -3.49 5.14 31.17
CA GLN A 189 -3.87 6.48 30.77
C GLN A 189 -3.11 6.87 29.50
N PRO A 190 -3.79 7.45 28.49
CA PRO A 190 -3.12 7.92 27.28
C PRO A 190 -2.15 9.05 27.62
N VAL A 191 -0.94 8.95 27.11
CA VAL A 191 0.10 9.96 27.26
C VAL A 191 0.21 10.73 25.95
N PRO A 192 0.15 12.08 25.97
CA PRO A 192 0.42 12.89 24.79
C PRO A 192 1.82 12.60 24.26
N GLN A 193 1.97 12.62 22.93
CA GLN A 193 3.30 12.49 22.32
C GLN A 193 4.15 13.72 22.66
N ASP A 194 5.40 13.48 23.02
CA ASP A 194 6.39 14.54 23.17
C ASP A 194 6.57 15.26 21.81
N PRO A 195 6.60 16.60 21.76
CA PRO A 195 6.81 17.38 20.54
C PRO A 195 8.10 17.02 19.77
N GLN A 196 9.10 16.48 20.45
CA GLN A 196 10.35 16.01 19.82
C GLN A 196 10.20 14.63 19.17
N THR A 197 9.16 13.88 19.51
CA THR A 197 8.90 12.55 18.94
C THR A 197 8.51 12.65 17.46
N THR A 198 9.12 11.84 16.62
CA THR A 198 8.74 11.74 15.21
C THR A 198 8.07 10.39 14.94
N ASP A 199 6.87 10.42 14.35
CA ASP A 199 6.12 9.24 13.91
C ASP A 199 5.97 9.29 12.38
N LYS A 200 6.68 8.42 11.69
CA LYS A 200 6.66 8.36 10.23
C LYS A 200 6.81 6.93 9.74
N ASP A 201 5.90 6.52 8.89
CA ASP A 201 5.95 5.22 8.19
C ASP A 201 6.13 4.01 9.13
N GLY A 202 5.53 4.06 10.32
CA GLY A 202 5.63 3.02 11.35
C GLY A 202 6.89 3.10 12.20
N ILE A 203 7.70 4.13 12.02
CA ILE A 203 8.91 4.37 12.81
C ILE A 203 8.64 5.51 13.80
N LEU A 204 8.65 5.19 15.10
CA LEU A 204 8.53 6.16 16.18
C LEU A 204 9.90 6.37 16.83
N SER A 205 10.46 7.55 16.66
CA SER A 205 11.75 7.93 17.28
C SER A 205 11.51 8.68 18.57
N LEU A 206 12.07 8.17 19.67
CA LEU A 206 11.99 8.74 21.00
C LEU A 206 13.38 9.24 21.40
N TYR A 207 13.44 10.51 21.79
CA TYR A 207 14.71 11.18 22.12
C TYR A 207 14.82 11.44 23.61
N ASN A 208 16.03 11.30 24.15
CA ASN A 208 16.34 11.61 25.57
C ASN A 208 15.32 10.97 26.52
N ILE A 209 15.12 9.64 26.38
CA ILE A 209 14.07 8.92 27.10
C ILE A 209 14.17 9.09 28.60
N SER A 210 13.03 9.30 29.25
CA SER A 210 12.88 9.56 30.68
C SER A 210 11.85 8.62 31.30
N LYS A 211 11.60 8.74 32.59
CA LYS A 211 10.56 7.97 33.28
C LYS A 211 9.20 8.07 32.59
N ASP A 212 8.87 9.23 32.03
CA ASP A 212 7.59 9.46 31.34
C ASP A 212 7.51 8.73 29.99
N THR A 213 8.63 8.21 29.48
CA THR A 213 8.69 7.39 28.26
C THR A 213 8.39 5.92 28.55
N SER A 214 8.39 5.49 29.83
CA SER A 214 8.01 4.14 30.22
C SER A 214 6.51 3.90 30.00
N GLY A 215 6.15 2.66 29.67
CA GLY A 215 4.76 2.27 29.51
C GLY A 215 4.50 1.42 28.28
N PHE A 216 3.25 1.45 27.81
CA PHE A 216 2.78 0.62 26.71
C PHE A 216 2.66 1.43 25.43
N TYR A 217 3.25 0.93 24.36
CA TYR A 217 3.16 1.52 23.03
C TYR A 217 2.35 0.58 22.13
N ILE A 218 1.29 1.11 21.54
CA ILE A 218 0.42 0.36 20.63
C ILE A 218 0.57 0.96 19.24
N CYS A 219 1.04 0.14 18.29
CA CYS A 219 1.03 0.48 16.88
C CYS A 219 -0.23 -0.06 16.23
N THR A 220 -0.89 0.77 15.46
CA THR A 220 -2.00 0.40 14.57
C THR A 220 -1.53 0.48 13.13
N SER A 221 -1.63 -0.64 12.42
CA SER A 221 -1.45 -0.75 10.97
C SER A 221 -2.82 -0.80 10.32
N GLN A 222 -3.15 0.13 9.45
CA GLN A 222 -4.51 0.29 8.90
C GLN A 222 -4.47 0.55 7.40
N ASN A 223 -5.42 -0.04 6.67
CA ASN A 223 -5.78 0.33 5.31
C ASN A 223 -7.32 0.45 5.17
N LYS A 224 -7.81 0.63 3.95
CA LYS A 224 -9.24 0.78 3.68
C LYS A 224 -10.09 -0.42 4.10
N LEU A 225 -9.49 -1.62 4.15
CA LEU A 225 -10.24 -2.86 4.42
C LEU A 225 -10.33 -3.16 5.92
N ASN A 226 -9.22 -3.01 6.65
CA ASN A 226 -9.17 -3.34 8.07
C ASN A 226 -7.96 -2.70 8.77
N ALA A 227 -7.88 -2.91 10.10
CA ALA A 227 -6.76 -2.52 10.95
C ALA A 227 -6.29 -3.71 11.78
N ALA A 228 -4.99 -3.75 12.06
CA ALA A 228 -4.36 -4.71 12.96
C ALA A 228 -3.36 -3.98 13.87
N THR A 229 -3.13 -4.51 15.07
CA THR A 229 -2.29 -3.84 16.07
C THR A 229 -1.20 -4.77 16.60
N CYS A 230 -0.09 -4.18 17.05
CA CYS A 230 0.87 -4.79 17.94
C CYS A 230 1.17 -3.86 19.12
N ASN A 231 1.63 -4.44 20.20
CA ASN A 231 2.04 -3.69 21.38
C ASN A 231 3.46 -4.07 21.81
N LEU A 232 4.09 -3.17 22.53
CA LEU A 232 5.33 -3.41 23.23
C LEU A 232 5.39 -2.55 24.49
N THR A 233 6.17 -3.02 25.46
CA THR A 233 6.37 -2.33 26.74
C THR A 233 7.78 -1.79 26.78
N ILE A 234 7.93 -0.52 27.14
CA ILE A 234 9.22 0.09 27.46
C ILE A 234 9.35 0.16 28.97
N SER A 235 10.32 -0.57 29.51
CA SER A 235 10.76 -0.46 30.88
C SER A 235 12.18 0.08 30.87
N LEU A 236 12.38 1.25 31.49
CA LEU A 236 13.69 1.89 31.50
C LEU A 236 14.61 1.24 32.51
N MET A 237 15.82 0.93 32.09
CA MET A 237 16.89 0.52 32.98
C MET A 237 17.59 1.75 33.55
N PRO A 238 17.91 1.80 34.85
CA PRO A 238 18.78 2.83 35.39
C PRO A 238 20.12 2.77 34.63
N PRO A 239 20.82 3.92 34.44
CA PRO A 239 22.16 3.88 33.89
C PRO A 239 22.97 2.88 34.71
N SER A 240 23.62 1.92 34.03
CA SER A 240 24.39 0.91 34.74
C SER A 240 25.46 1.61 35.56
N MET A 241 25.49 1.37 36.88
CA MET A 241 26.53 1.89 37.75
C MET A 241 27.93 1.31 37.45
N ASN A 242 28.10 0.62 36.34
CA ASN A 242 29.38 0.09 35.91
C ASN A 242 30.43 1.14 35.54
N ASP A 243 30.05 2.41 35.40
CA ASP A 243 31.01 3.52 35.20
C ASP A 243 31.47 4.20 36.48
N ILE A 244 30.89 3.86 37.62
CA ILE A 244 31.45 4.27 38.90
C ILE A 244 32.51 3.24 39.28
N THR A 245 33.67 3.33 38.68
CA THR A 245 35.02 3.03 39.19
C THR A 245 35.08 2.28 40.53
N THR A 246 34.43 1.12 40.66
CA THR A 246 34.72 0.21 41.76
C THR A 246 36.17 -0.26 41.72
N GLY A 247 36.78 -0.32 40.52
CA GLY A 247 38.20 -0.57 40.34
C GLY A 247 39.12 0.53 40.89
N GLY A 248 38.70 1.79 40.81
CA GLY A 248 39.53 2.91 41.31
C GLY A 248 39.57 3.04 42.82
N ILE A 249 38.48 2.75 43.51
CA ILE A 249 38.43 2.84 44.98
C ILE A 249 39.10 1.60 45.62
N ILE A 250 38.80 0.40 45.13
CA ILE A 250 39.44 -0.84 45.63
C ILE A 250 40.92 -0.84 45.33
N GLY A 251 41.35 -0.40 44.13
CA GLY A 251 42.76 -0.28 43.77
C GLY A 251 43.53 0.71 44.63
N ARG A 252 42.94 1.86 45.01
CA ARG A 252 43.55 2.81 45.95
C ARG A 252 43.62 2.26 47.36
N PHE A 253 42.61 1.58 47.86
CA PHE A 253 42.65 0.94 49.18
C PHE A 253 43.72 -0.17 49.24
N LEU A 254 43.82 -1.02 48.24
CA LEU A 254 44.85 -2.07 48.20
C LEU A 254 46.27 -1.49 48.13
N ALA A 255 46.48 -0.42 47.32
CA ALA A 255 47.76 0.26 47.20
C ALA A 255 48.15 0.88 48.58
N TYR A 256 47.18 1.48 49.31
CA TYR A 256 47.42 2.06 50.64
C TYR A 256 47.75 1.00 51.66
N LEU A 257 47.08 -0.12 51.65
CA LEU A 257 47.39 -1.29 52.56
C LEU A 257 48.78 -1.86 52.26
N VAL A 258 49.17 -2.04 51.02
CA VAL A 258 50.51 -2.51 50.64
C VAL A 258 51.59 -1.51 51.10
N PHE A 259 51.34 -0.22 50.96
CA PHE A 259 52.26 0.83 51.41
C PHE A 259 52.45 0.81 52.94
N LEU A 260 51.35 0.65 53.72
CA LEU A 260 51.42 0.48 55.18
C LEU A 260 52.22 -0.73 55.60
N ILE A 261 52.02 -1.88 54.95
CA ILE A 261 52.77 -3.11 55.22
C ILE A 261 54.28 -2.92 54.98
N ILE A 262 54.63 -2.26 53.91
CA ILE A 262 56.05 -1.93 53.59
C ILE A 262 56.64 -1.05 54.70
N ILE A 263 55.95 -0.03 55.13
CA ILE A 263 56.42 0.84 56.20
C ILE A 263 56.59 0.04 57.51
N ILE A 264 55.68 -0.86 57.88
CA ILE A 264 55.80 -1.69 59.08
C ILE A 264 57.02 -2.61 58.99
N ILE A 265 57.25 -3.18 57.79
CA ILE A 265 58.42 -4.06 57.57
C ILE A 265 59.70 -3.24 57.68
N ILE A 266 59.77 -2.05 57.14
CA ILE A 266 60.96 -1.15 57.26
C ILE A 266 61.20 -0.79 58.72
N ILE A 267 60.20 -0.41 59.48
CA ILE A 267 60.31 -0.08 60.89
C ILE A 267 60.80 -1.32 61.70
N PHE A 268 60.25 -2.47 61.39
CA PHE A 268 60.67 -3.73 62.06
C PHE A 268 62.13 -4.05 61.75
N PHE A 269 62.62 -3.87 60.50
CA PHE A 269 64.02 -4.06 60.16
C PHE A 269 64.94 -3.05 60.88
N PHE A 270 64.54 -1.80 60.99
CA PHE A 270 65.30 -0.81 61.73
C PHE A 270 65.38 -1.11 63.23
N PHE A 271 64.33 -1.64 63.82
CA PHE A 271 64.33 -2.06 65.21
C PHE A 271 65.12 -3.36 65.46
N CYS A 272 65.21 -4.26 64.51
CA CYS A 272 66.04 -5.49 64.60
C CYS A 272 67.51 -5.24 64.40
N GLN A 273 67.90 -4.19 63.69
CA GLN A 273 69.33 -3.86 63.49
C GLN A 273 69.92 -3.04 64.62
N ASN A 274 69.11 -2.48 65.52
CA ASN A 274 69.55 -1.67 66.67
C ASN A 274 69.54 -2.47 68.01
N LYS A 275 69.52 -3.81 67.93
CA LYS A 275 69.76 -4.71 69.03
C LYS A 275 71.04 -5.47 68.78
#